data_e00fe4144014351861035699ca02de4c
#
_entry.id   e00fe4144014351861035699ca02de4c
#
_cell.length_a   1.000
_cell.length_b   1.000
_cell.length_c   1.000
_cell.angle_alpha   90.00
_cell.angle_beta   90.00
_cell.angle_gamma   90.00
#
_symmetry.space_group_name_H-M   'P 1'
#
loop_
_entity.id
_entity.type
_entity.pdbx_description
1 polymer ?
#
loop_
_entity_poly.entity_id
_entity_poly.type
_entity_poly.pdbx_seq_one_letter_code
_entity_poly.pdbx_strand_id
1 'polypeptide(L)'
;VNPLQMSAAYATFARGGVYIEPYSFTEIEFLDTGEIYTVTPEKRTVMSESTAFMINSILTYAVKSGNVSAGSKYGTEVASKTGTSTIPSSTKKGCTVKGDIIGDSWQVTYTPEYSYAVWVGYDQNKGDTCLVSSVGNTVKKGIVRELTSKINSTNKTFTKPSSVVTATIELETNPVQLASEYTPDNLKSVEYFKSGAEPDTVSTRFSKLTAPSNLKANYVAGTNLVTLTWNEVPTPDAVSDSWLDNYFKENYGVWAEKYLGKRKEYNNSTIGTFGYDIYVNNGSGYNYVGFSTSSTYTYTGTITGSTTFMVKSTYSIFKSNASEGTTVTISAVNDNPESSDFETVLNGVSGMTVAEYYKFINNNKPLKVTLNGKDISDKATYTTTCIEELTGEECNVTSMDCTTSYILNHKAFYNGKSSGTIQRTLKAGC
;
A
#
# COMPACT_ATOMS: atom_id res chain seq x y z
N VAL A 1 24.96 33.26 -23.85
CA VAL A 1 24.90 31.81 -24.10
C VAL A 1 24.26 31.60 -25.47
N ASN A 2 24.84 30.76 -26.30
CA ASN A 2 24.34 30.42 -27.63
C ASN A 2 24.10 28.91 -27.77
N PRO A 3 23.41 28.45 -28.84
CA PRO A 3 23.12 27.03 -29.04
C PRO A 3 24.36 26.12 -29.07
N LEU A 4 25.47 26.56 -29.63
CA LEU A 4 26.71 25.79 -29.67
C LEU A 4 27.28 25.55 -28.27
N GLN A 5 27.34 26.60 -27.45
CA GLN A 5 27.80 26.48 -26.05
C GLN A 5 26.86 25.56 -25.22
N MET A 6 25.55 25.66 -25.39
CA MET A 6 24.60 24.82 -24.71
C MET A 6 24.69 23.34 -25.14
N SER A 7 24.82 23.10 -26.45
CA SER A 7 25.05 21.76 -26.99
C SER A 7 26.33 21.13 -26.43
N ALA A 8 27.44 21.87 -26.39
CA ALA A 8 28.71 21.39 -25.84
C ALA A 8 28.62 21.12 -24.32
N ALA A 9 27.93 21.99 -23.57
CA ALA A 9 27.72 21.82 -22.14
C ALA A 9 26.94 20.54 -21.84
N TYR A 10 25.88 20.25 -22.59
CA TYR A 10 25.09 19.03 -22.38
C TYR A 10 25.76 17.76 -22.93
N ALA A 11 26.58 17.87 -23.97
CA ALA A 11 27.42 16.76 -24.44
C ALA A 11 28.39 16.26 -23.35
N THR A 12 28.71 17.08 -22.37
CA THR A 12 29.52 16.72 -21.20
C THR A 12 28.89 15.59 -20.38
N PHE A 13 27.58 15.59 -20.24
CA PHE A 13 26.89 14.51 -19.55
C PHE A 13 27.01 13.18 -20.31
N ALA A 14 26.84 13.21 -21.63
CA ALA A 14 26.97 12.01 -22.46
C ALA A 14 28.39 11.43 -22.42
N ARG A 15 29.40 12.29 -22.20
CA ARG A 15 30.83 11.92 -22.13
C ARG A 15 31.31 11.60 -20.71
N GLY A 16 30.42 11.25 -19.79
CA GLY A 16 30.83 10.90 -18.42
C GLY A 16 31.45 12.04 -17.63
N GLY A 17 31.06 13.28 -17.90
CA GLY A 17 31.52 14.46 -17.16
C GLY A 17 32.74 15.18 -17.80
N VAL A 18 33.14 14.77 -19.00
CA VAL A 18 34.26 15.40 -19.71
C VAL A 18 33.75 16.45 -20.69
N TYR A 19 34.06 17.71 -20.41
CA TYR A 19 33.86 18.80 -21.36
C TYR A 19 34.94 18.79 -22.44
N ILE A 20 34.53 18.97 -23.68
CA ILE A 20 35.42 19.16 -24.84
C ILE A 20 35.01 20.46 -25.49
N GLU A 21 35.98 21.34 -25.71
CA GLU A 21 35.72 22.58 -26.41
C GLU A 21 35.22 22.30 -27.84
N PRO A 22 34.11 22.96 -28.28
CA PRO A 22 33.56 22.72 -29.61
C PRO A 22 34.50 23.19 -30.70
N TYR A 23 34.66 22.40 -31.72
CA TYR A 23 35.44 22.67 -32.91
C TYR A 23 34.63 22.32 -34.16
N SER A 24 34.95 22.99 -35.29
CA SER A 24 34.21 22.88 -36.56
C SER A 24 34.88 22.01 -37.60
N PHE A 25 36.13 21.64 -37.39
CA PHE A 25 36.89 20.77 -38.28
C PHE A 25 37.85 19.90 -37.46
N THR A 26 38.21 18.74 -37.95
CA THR A 26 39.15 17.80 -37.31
C THR A 26 40.58 18.00 -37.82
N GLU A 27 40.70 18.30 -39.09
CA GLU A 27 41.99 18.52 -39.74
C GLU A 27 41.85 19.49 -40.92
N ILE A 28 42.96 20.12 -41.26
CA ILE A 28 43.14 20.94 -42.47
C ILE A 28 44.35 20.40 -43.20
N GLU A 29 44.20 20.02 -44.47
CA GLU A 29 45.29 19.65 -45.37
C GLU A 29 45.62 20.86 -46.29
N PHE A 30 46.85 21.28 -46.27
CA PHE A 30 47.36 22.31 -47.17
C PHE A 30 47.80 21.65 -48.48
N LEU A 31 47.02 21.78 -49.53
CA LEU A 31 47.20 21.05 -50.78
C LEU A 31 48.48 21.43 -51.52
N ASP A 32 49.07 22.60 -51.26
CA ASP A 32 50.31 23.10 -51.83
C ASP A 32 51.57 22.53 -51.16
N THR A 33 51.48 22.22 -49.87
CA THR A 33 52.62 21.70 -49.10
C THR A 33 52.44 20.25 -48.69
N GLY A 34 51.20 19.72 -48.69
CA GLY A 34 50.84 18.41 -48.16
C GLY A 34 50.90 18.39 -46.64
N GLU A 35 51.01 19.53 -45.98
CA GLU A 35 51.03 19.63 -44.53
C GLU A 35 49.63 19.44 -43.95
N ILE A 36 49.51 18.65 -42.87
CA ILE A 36 48.22 18.37 -42.18
C ILE A 36 48.30 19.03 -40.82
N TYR A 37 47.33 19.92 -40.57
CA TYR A 37 47.04 20.47 -39.23
C TYR A 37 45.86 19.71 -38.60
N THR A 38 46.08 19.01 -37.46
CA THR A 38 45.06 18.30 -36.73
C THR A 38 44.65 19.10 -35.50
N VAL A 39 43.32 19.29 -35.33
CA VAL A 39 42.78 20.00 -34.17
C VAL A 39 42.87 19.11 -32.92
N THR A 40 43.46 19.65 -31.88
CA THR A 40 43.49 19.00 -30.53
C THR A 40 42.68 19.83 -29.55
N PRO A 41 41.38 19.58 -29.42
CA PRO A 41 40.52 20.38 -28.54
C PRO A 41 40.90 20.19 -27.08
N GLU A 42 40.78 21.25 -26.29
CA GLU A 42 40.93 21.16 -24.84
C GLU A 42 39.86 20.25 -24.22
N LYS A 43 40.31 19.37 -23.33
CA LYS A 43 39.46 18.46 -22.57
C LYS A 43 39.66 18.69 -21.09
N ARG A 44 38.54 18.78 -20.34
CA ARG A 44 38.60 18.89 -18.89
C ARG A 44 37.48 18.12 -18.24
N THR A 45 37.79 17.41 -17.17
CA THR A 45 36.76 16.76 -16.32
C THR A 45 36.12 17.82 -15.45
N VAL A 46 34.80 18.01 -15.58
CA VAL A 46 34.03 19.01 -14.85
C VAL A 46 33.07 18.39 -13.79
N MET A 47 32.84 17.10 -13.88
CA MET A 47 32.08 16.33 -12.88
C MET A 47 32.47 14.86 -12.94
N SER A 48 32.10 14.10 -11.91
CA SER A 48 32.32 12.65 -11.89
C SER A 48 31.43 11.91 -12.89
N GLU A 49 31.85 10.73 -13.35
CA GLU A 49 31.07 9.87 -14.22
C GLU A 49 29.72 9.46 -13.55
N SER A 50 29.72 9.23 -12.24
CA SER A 50 28.50 8.94 -11.49
C SER A 50 27.52 10.11 -11.55
N THR A 51 27.99 11.34 -11.36
CA THR A 51 27.11 12.54 -11.46
C THR A 51 26.56 12.69 -12.87
N ALA A 52 27.38 12.54 -13.89
CA ALA A 52 26.95 12.61 -15.28
C ALA A 52 25.91 11.55 -15.61
N PHE A 53 26.12 10.30 -15.18
CA PHE A 53 25.17 9.22 -15.39
C PHE A 53 23.82 9.45 -14.67
N MET A 54 23.84 9.93 -13.43
CA MET A 54 22.62 10.25 -12.68
C MET A 54 21.79 11.32 -13.39
N ILE A 55 22.44 12.37 -13.94
CA ILE A 55 21.79 13.41 -14.75
C ILE A 55 21.21 12.79 -16.04
N ASN A 56 21.98 11.95 -16.74
CA ASN A 56 21.50 11.26 -17.94
C ASN A 56 20.24 10.44 -17.63
N SER A 57 20.22 9.70 -16.54
CA SER A 57 19.06 8.90 -16.10
C SER A 57 17.82 9.77 -15.87
N ILE A 58 17.94 10.89 -15.15
CA ILE A 58 16.85 11.82 -14.88
C ILE A 58 16.30 12.43 -16.19
N LEU A 59 17.17 12.89 -17.08
CA LEU A 59 16.77 13.55 -18.32
C LEU A 59 16.24 12.56 -19.36
N THR A 60 16.70 11.32 -19.35
CA THR A 60 16.12 10.23 -20.15
C THR A 60 14.73 9.85 -19.63
N TYR A 61 14.55 9.76 -18.31
CA TYR A 61 13.25 9.53 -17.71
C TYR A 61 12.24 10.64 -18.05
N ALA A 62 12.67 11.91 -18.05
CA ALA A 62 11.81 13.03 -18.43
C ALA A 62 11.27 12.90 -19.86
N VAL A 63 12.04 12.33 -20.78
CA VAL A 63 11.61 12.04 -22.16
C VAL A 63 10.70 10.80 -22.18
N LYS A 64 11.08 9.70 -21.54
CA LYS A 64 10.32 8.44 -21.49
C LYS A 64 8.94 8.62 -20.85
N SER A 65 8.85 9.45 -19.80
CA SER A 65 7.59 9.76 -19.09
C SER A 65 6.68 10.74 -19.85
N GLY A 66 7.13 11.29 -20.98
CA GLY A 66 6.39 12.29 -21.76
C GLY A 66 6.43 13.72 -21.21
N ASN A 67 7.12 13.98 -20.09
CA ASN A 67 7.27 15.31 -19.53
C ASN A 67 8.03 16.26 -20.46
N VAL A 68 8.94 15.73 -21.27
CA VAL A 68 9.70 16.47 -22.29
C VAL A 68 9.53 15.78 -23.64
N SER A 69 8.93 16.49 -24.60
CA SER A 69 8.77 15.98 -25.97
C SER A 69 10.06 16.19 -26.79
N ALA A 70 10.87 15.16 -26.93
CA ALA A 70 12.15 15.19 -27.67
C ALA A 70 12.18 14.25 -28.89
N GLY A 71 11.10 13.54 -29.16
CA GLY A 71 11.08 12.45 -30.15
C GLY A 71 11.77 11.19 -29.62
N SER A 72 11.85 10.19 -30.46
CA SER A 72 12.48 8.91 -30.15
C SER A 72 13.32 8.41 -31.31
N LYS A 73 14.33 7.62 -31.01
CA LYS A 73 15.12 6.87 -31.98
C LYS A 73 15.20 5.43 -31.53
N TYR A 74 14.99 4.48 -32.44
CA TYR A 74 14.90 3.06 -32.12
C TYR A 74 16.07 2.58 -31.22
N GLY A 75 15.74 2.05 -30.04
CA GLY A 75 16.69 1.51 -29.08
C GLY A 75 17.71 2.51 -28.50
N THR A 76 17.65 3.78 -28.89
CA THR A 76 18.61 4.79 -28.43
C THR A 76 18.02 5.63 -27.30
N GLU A 77 18.77 5.80 -26.22
CA GLU A 77 18.39 6.70 -25.15
C GLU A 77 18.50 8.16 -25.56
N VAL A 78 17.43 8.90 -25.33
CA VAL A 78 17.33 10.32 -25.60
C VAL A 78 17.12 11.06 -24.29
N ALA A 79 18.03 11.94 -23.97
CA ALA A 79 17.96 12.83 -22.81
C ALA A 79 17.64 14.25 -23.28
N SER A 80 16.76 14.96 -22.58
CA SER A 80 16.39 16.31 -22.98
C SER A 80 15.97 17.18 -21.81
N LYS A 81 16.27 18.49 -21.93
CA LYS A 81 15.87 19.53 -20.98
C LYS A 81 15.32 20.74 -21.70
N THR A 82 14.18 21.22 -21.25
CA THR A 82 13.60 22.49 -21.72
C THR A 82 14.06 23.66 -20.85
N GLY A 83 14.08 24.84 -21.42
CA GLY A 83 14.31 26.09 -20.72
C GLY A 83 13.36 27.19 -21.24
N THR A 84 12.89 28.04 -20.34
CA THR A 84 12.07 29.19 -20.69
C THR A 84 12.51 30.37 -19.83
N SER A 85 12.87 31.49 -20.44
CA SER A 85 13.15 32.71 -19.68
C SER A 85 11.91 33.62 -19.61
N THR A 86 11.79 34.29 -18.47
CA THR A 86 10.77 35.34 -18.29
C THR A 86 11.35 36.69 -18.69
N ILE A 87 10.46 37.61 -19.08
CA ILE A 87 10.82 38.99 -19.33
C ILE A 87 10.13 39.93 -18.31
N PRO A 88 10.72 41.10 -18.03
CA PRO A 88 10.13 42.09 -17.15
C PRO A 88 8.73 42.53 -17.61
N SER A 89 7.88 42.84 -16.64
CA SER A 89 6.49 43.33 -16.95
C SER A 89 6.47 44.58 -17.82
N SER A 90 7.47 45.46 -17.70
CA SER A 90 7.63 46.62 -18.54
C SER A 90 7.86 46.25 -20.01
N THR A 91 8.68 45.23 -20.27
CA THR A 91 8.91 44.72 -21.62
C THR A 91 7.65 44.03 -22.18
N LYS A 92 6.93 43.23 -21.34
CA LYS A 92 5.67 42.65 -21.75
C LYS A 92 4.64 43.69 -22.21
N LYS A 93 4.56 44.84 -21.53
CA LYS A 93 3.67 45.94 -21.90
C LYS A 93 4.03 46.58 -23.26
N GLY A 94 5.27 46.45 -23.70
CA GLY A 94 5.72 46.91 -25.01
C GLY A 94 5.45 45.96 -26.17
N CYS A 95 4.90 44.76 -25.88
CA CYS A 95 4.53 43.77 -26.89
C CYS A 95 3.08 43.98 -27.37
N THR A 96 2.86 43.84 -28.67
CA THR A 96 1.54 43.95 -29.29
C THR A 96 0.86 42.59 -29.55
N VAL A 97 1.63 41.50 -29.50
CA VAL A 97 1.11 40.14 -29.66
C VAL A 97 0.31 39.69 -28.43
N LYS A 98 -0.71 38.85 -28.67
CA LYS A 98 -1.58 38.34 -27.61
C LYS A 98 -1.06 36.98 -27.13
N GLY A 99 -1.08 36.75 -25.83
CA GLY A 99 -0.73 35.46 -25.20
C GLY A 99 0.23 35.62 -24.04
N ASP A 100 0.72 34.51 -23.52
CA ASP A 100 1.75 34.48 -22.49
C ASP A 100 3.12 34.75 -23.14
N ILE A 101 3.68 35.93 -22.87
CA ILE A 101 4.93 36.39 -23.47
C ILE A 101 6.13 35.95 -22.64
N ILE A 102 7.08 35.33 -23.31
CA ILE A 102 8.34 34.83 -22.74
C ILE A 102 9.52 35.46 -23.47
N GLY A 103 10.72 35.42 -22.85
CA GLY A 103 11.96 35.90 -23.49
C GLY A 103 12.46 34.89 -24.49
N ASP A 104 12.73 33.69 -24.04
CA ASP A 104 13.35 32.62 -24.80
C ASP A 104 12.67 31.30 -24.59
N SER A 105 12.67 30.44 -25.60
CA SER A 105 12.25 29.06 -25.51
C SER A 105 13.39 28.15 -25.96
N TRP A 106 13.99 27.44 -25.00
CA TRP A 106 15.12 26.55 -25.19
C TRP A 106 14.73 25.08 -25.08
N GLN A 107 15.40 24.23 -25.84
CA GLN A 107 15.46 22.79 -25.61
C GLN A 107 16.81 22.27 -26.02
N VAL A 108 17.50 21.58 -25.09
CA VAL A 108 18.74 20.85 -25.37
C VAL A 108 18.43 19.38 -25.30
N THR A 109 18.83 18.66 -26.34
CA THR A 109 18.59 17.22 -26.47
C THR A 109 19.89 16.54 -26.86
N TYR A 110 20.13 15.39 -26.29
CA TYR A 110 21.32 14.62 -26.60
C TYR A 110 21.08 13.11 -26.46
N THR A 111 21.91 12.37 -27.14
CA THR A 111 22.04 10.91 -27.08
C THR A 111 23.47 10.57 -26.67
N PRO A 112 23.84 9.30 -26.50
CA PRO A 112 25.27 8.96 -26.31
C PRO A 112 26.22 9.48 -27.40
N GLU A 113 25.74 9.77 -28.60
CA GLU A 113 26.54 10.11 -29.75
C GLU A 113 26.34 11.55 -30.28
N TYR A 114 25.16 12.15 -30.05
CA TYR A 114 24.81 13.46 -30.60
C TYR A 114 24.29 14.40 -29.50
N SER A 115 24.60 15.68 -29.64
CA SER A 115 24.02 16.74 -28.81
C SER A 115 23.62 17.92 -29.69
N TYR A 116 22.44 18.47 -29.49
CA TYR A 116 21.92 19.62 -30.21
C TYR A 116 21.05 20.49 -29.30
N ALA A 117 21.13 21.78 -29.52
CA ALA A 117 20.36 22.78 -28.79
C ALA A 117 19.53 23.60 -29.78
N VAL A 118 18.28 23.79 -29.43
CA VAL A 118 17.30 24.62 -30.17
C VAL A 118 16.92 25.79 -29.32
N TRP A 119 17.08 26.97 -29.86
CA TRP A 119 16.62 28.24 -29.31
C TRP A 119 15.59 28.86 -30.25
N VAL A 120 14.51 29.36 -29.67
CA VAL A 120 13.47 30.12 -30.33
C VAL A 120 13.27 31.39 -29.54
N GLY A 121 13.44 32.53 -30.18
CA GLY A 121 13.33 33.84 -29.53
C GLY A 121 13.45 34.96 -30.54
N TYR A 122 13.48 36.17 -30.04
CA TYR A 122 13.79 37.37 -30.78
C TYR A 122 14.93 38.10 -30.11
N ASP A 123 15.81 38.75 -30.88
CA ASP A 123 16.91 39.54 -30.34
C ASP A 123 16.41 40.67 -29.43
N GLN A 124 15.25 41.21 -29.76
CA GLN A 124 14.58 42.24 -28.96
C GLN A 124 13.08 41.93 -28.86
N ASN A 125 12.59 41.91 -27.63
CA ASN A 125 11.14 41.75 -27.36
C ASN A 125 10.44 43.11 -27.33
N LYS A 126 9.89 43.52 -28.48
CA LYS A 126 9.17 44.82 -28.65
C LYS A 126 8.18 44.72 -29.78
N GLY A 127 7.00 45.34 -29.60
CA GLY A 127 5.95 45.37 -30.61
C GLY A 127 5.46 43.95 -30.96
N ASP A 128 5.53 43.62 -32.26
CA ASP A 128 5.16 42.33 -32.82
C ASP A 128 6.31 41.26 -32.74
N THR A 129 7.53 41.69 -32.40
CA THR A 129 8.68 40.79 -32.21
C THR A 129 8.77 40.31 -30.77
N CYS A 130 7.69 39.75 -30.26
CA CYS A 130 7.65 39.15 -28.93
C CYS A 130 7.24 37.69 -29.05
N LEU A 131 7.95 36.82 -28.31
CA LEU A 131 7.68 35.39 -28.35
C LEU A 131 6.50 34.99 -27.46
N VAL A 132 5.47 34.42 -28.09
CA VAL A 132 4.38 33.79 -27.36
C VAL A 132 4.79 32.37 -26.95
N SER A 133 4.59 32.01 -25.70
CA SER A 133 5.00 30.73 -25.09
C SER A 133 4.51 29.51 -25.89
N SER A 134 3.26 29.50 -26.34
CA SER A 134 2.71 28.40 -27.16
C SER A 134 3.42 28.26 -28.51
N VAL A 135 3.76 29.36 -29.16
CA VAL A 135 4.48 29.37 -30.44
C VAL A 135 5.92 28.85 -30.24
N GLY A 136 6.65 29.43 -29.27
CA GLY A 136 7.99 28.98 -28.96
C GLY A 136 8.09 27.50 -28.61
N ASN A 137 7.13 27.00 -27.82
CA ASN A 137 7.06 25.60 -27.46
C ASN A 137 6.75 24.68 -28.65
N THR A 138 5.86 25.08 -29.55
CA THR A 138 5.50 24.30 -30.74
C THR A 138 6.67 24.21 -31.72
N VAL A 139 7.30 25.36 -32.02
CA VAL A 139 8.43 25.43 -32.98
C VAL A 139 9.62 24.59 -32.48
N LYS A 140 10.06 24.81 -31.22
CA LYS A 140 11.22 24.07 -30.70
C LYS A 140 10.97 22.56 -30.63
N LYS A 141 9.79 22.15 -30.21
CA LYS A 141 9.42 20.70 -30.16
C LYS A 141 9.43 20.08 -31.56
N GLY A 142 8.91 20.78 -32.55
CA GLY A 142 8.90 20.33 -33.93
C GLY A 142 10.32 20.12 -34.46
N ILE A 143 11.19 21.10 -34.27
CA ILE A 143 12.60 21.05 -34.70
C ILE A 143 13.34 19.89 -33.99
N VAL A 144 13.21 19.82 -32.66
CA VAL A 144 13.89 18.77 -31.87
C VAL A 144 13.45 17.38 -32.30
N ARG A 145 12.14 17.14 -32.48
CA ARG A 145 11.63 15.83 -32.90
C ARG A 145 12.12 15.44 -34.29
N GLU A 146 12.15 16.37 -35.20
CA GLU A 146 12.68 16.17 -36.56
C GLU A 146 14.16 15.83 -36.54
N LEU A 147 14.97 16.59 -35.79
CA LEU A 147 16.40 16.30 -35.61
C LEU A 147 16.61 14.91 -35.02
N THR A 148 15.89 14.57 -33.93
CA THR A 148 15.99 13.25 -33.28
C THR A 148 15.67 12.12 -34.26
N SER A 149 14.69 12.30 -35.14
CA SER A 149 14.32 11.27 -36.12
C SER A 149 15.41 11.03 -37.18
N LYS A 150 16.20 12.05 -37.51
CA LYS A 150 17.19 12.04 -38.59
C LYS A 150 18.60 11.68 -38.16
N ILE A 151 18.94 11.72 -36.85
CA ILE A 151 20.27 11.33 -36.38
C ILE A 151 20.56 9.86 -36.74
N ASN A 152 21.83 9.59 -37.08
CA ASN A 152 22.27 8.21 -37.35
C ASN A 152 22.74 7.54 -36.04
N SER A 153 21.78 7.16 -35.18
CA SER A 153 22.02 6.53 -33.89
C SER A 153 20.98 5.45 -33.64
N THR A 154 21.40 4.21 -33.37
CA THR A 154 20.49 3.07 -33.16
C THR A 154 21.06 2.19 -32.05
N ASN A 155 20.21 1.79 -31.10
CA ASN A 155 20.56 0.93 -29.96
C ASN A 155 21.72 1.46 -29.12
N LYS A 156 21.74 2.78 -28.84
CA LYS A 156 22.75 3.42 -27.99
C LYS A 156 22.19 3.82 -26.64
N THR A 157 22.88 3.40 -25.60
CA THR A 157 22.52 3.71 -24.20
C THR A 157 23.67 4.43 -23.50
N PHE A 158 23.35 5.24 -22.49
CA PHE A 158 24.37 5.85 -21.64
C PHE A 158 25.02 4.77 -20.77
N THR A 159 26.35 4.73 -20.76
CA THR A 159 27.10 3.73 -20.01
C THR A 159 26.99 4.01 -18.52
N LYS A 160 26.51 3.03 -17.76
CA LYS A 160 26.48 3.07 -16.30
C LYS A 160 27.89 2.78 -15.77
N PRO A 161 28.54 3.72 -15.04
CA PRO A 161 29.85 3.47 -14.46
C PRO A 161 29.76 2.52 -13.26
N SER A 162 30.88 1.87 -12.92
CA SER A 162 30.96 0.97 -11.76
C SER A 162 30.72 1.69 -10.42
N SER A 163 30.95 3.00 -10.40
CA SER A 163 30.68 3.86 -9.24
C SER A 163 29.19 4.17 -9.01
N VAL A 164 28.29 3.60 -9.84
CA VAL A 164 26.82 3.68 -9.67
C VAL A 164 26.26 2.28 -9.47
N VAL A 165 25.54 2.11 -8.39
CA VAL A 165 24.83 0.89 -8.02
C VAL A 165 23.32 1.08 -8.12
N THR A 166 22.58 -0.01 -8.12
CA THR A 166 21.12 0.02 -8.05
C THR A 166 20.65 -0.57 -6.73
N ALA A 167 19.60 0.00 -6.18
CA ALA A 167 18.90 -0.57 -5.03
C ALA A 167 17.39 -0.53 -5.28
N THR A 168 16.69 -1.56 -4.81
CA THR A 168 15.22 -1.56 -4.81
C THR A 168 14.74 -0.90 -3.53
N ILE A 169 14.13 0.27 -3.66
CA ILE A 169 13.64 1.07 -2.55
C ILE A 169 12.13 0.95 -2.40
N GLU A 170 11.66 1.19 -1.18
CA GLU A 170 10.25 1.40 -0.93
C GLU A 170 9.91 2.89 -1.13
N LEU A 171 8.94 3.15 -2.01
CA LEU A 171 8.47 4.51 -2.28
C LEU A 171 7.85 5.14 -1.04
N GLU A 172 7.98 6.47 -0.93
CA GLU A 172 7.43 7.29 0.16
C GLU A 172 8.06 7.01 1.55
N THR A 173 9.25 6.43 1.61
CA THR A 173 10.04 6.40 2.84
C THR A 173 10.91 7.65 2.96
N ASN A 174 11.02 8.20 4.16
CA ASN A 174 11.90 9.32 4.47
C ASN A 174 12.56 9.12 5.85
N PRO A 175 13.89 8.92 5.93
CA PRO A 175 14.81 8.79 4.80
C PRO A 175 14.46 7.62 3.87
N VAL A 176 15.04 7.62 2.66
CA VAL A 176 14.84 6.53 1.68
C VAL A 176 15.34 5.21 2.26
N GLN A 177 14.53 4.15 2.16
CA GLN A 177 14.83 2.82 2.68
C GLN A 177 14.66 1.75 1.60
N LEU A 178 15.36 0.63 1.78
CA LEU A 178 15.20 -0.55 0.93
C LEU A 178 13.79 -1.12 1.07
N ALA A 179 13.23 -1.62 -0.02
CA ALA A 179 11.98 -2.35 0.01
C ALA A 179 12.18 -3.70 0.70
N SER A 180 11.22 -4.09 1.55
CA SER A 180 11.15 -5.44 2.10
C SER A 180 10.62 -6.44 1.07
N GLU A 181 10.70 -7.72 1.34
CA GLU A 181 10.04 -8.76 0.53
C GLU A 181 8.51 -8.62 0.54
N TYR A 182 7.96 -8.03 1.61
CA TYR A 182 6.53 -7.80 1.82
C TYR A 182 6.02 -6.46 1.26
N THR A 183 6.90 -5.61 0.76
CA THR A 183 6.49 -4.36 0.10
C THR A 183 5.73 -4.69 -1.19
N PRO A 184 4.54 -4.13 -1.44
CA PRO A 184 3.82 -4.30 -2.71
C PRO A 184 4.66 -3.87 -3.91
N ASP A 185 4.58 -4.60 -5.02
CA ASP A 185 5.46 -4.36 -6.18
C ASP A 185 5.32 -2.95 -6.76
N ASN A 186 4.12 -2.38 -6.75
CA ASN A 186 3.89 -1.01 -7.22
C ASN A 186 4.35 0.08 -6.23
N LEU A 187 4.83 -0.30 -5.05
CA LEU A 187 5.54 0.55 -4.10
C LEU A 187 7.04 0.30 -4.09
N LYS A 188 7.55 -0.56 -4.95
CA LYS A 188 8.96 -0.77 -5.18
C LYS A 188 9.43 0.05 -6.38
N SER A 189 10.60 0.64 -6.26
CA SER A 189 11.30 1.27 -7.38
C SER A 189 12.77 0.86 -7.36
N VAL A 190 13.30 0.58 -8.55
CA VAL A 190 14.74 0.35 -8.70
C VAL A 190 15.40 1.68 -9.04
N GLU A 191 16.19 2.18 -8.13
CA GLU A 191 16.82 3.50 -8.25
C GLU A 191 18.34 3.38 -8.30
N TYR A 192 18.95 4.41 -8.88
CA TYR A 192 20.41 4.53 -8.97
C TYR A 192 20.96 5.30 -7.78
N PHE A 193 22.08 4.84 -7.25
CA PHE A 193 22.82 5.49 -6.19
C PHE A 193 24.31 5.52 -6.52
N LYS A 194 25.01 6.55 -6.02
CA LYS A 194 26.46 6.51 -5.99
C LYS A 194 26.86 5.39 -5.01
N SER A 195 27.79 4.54 -5.41
CA SER A 195 28.31 3.45 -4.56
C SER A 195 28.76 3.97 -3.19
N GLY A 196 28.23 3.36 -2.13
CA GLY A 196 28.41 3.77 -0.73
C GLY A 196 27.44 4.86 -0.23
N ALA A 197 26.46 5.27 -1.07
CA ALA A 197 25.40 6.20 -0.68
C ALA A 197 23.99 5.58 -0.88
N GLU A 198 23.90 4.31 -1.26
CA GLU A 198 22.67 3.56 -1.28
C GLU A 198 22.12 3.34 0.14
N PRO A 199 20.80 3.27 0.32
CA PRO A 199 20.23 2.96 1.62
C PRO A 199 20.64 1.55 2.07
N ASP A 200 20.92 1.39 3.35
CA ASP A 200 21.29 0.14 4.01
C ASP A 200 20.20 -0.42 4.92
N THR A 201 19.18 0.39 5.21
CA THR A 201 18.08 0.05 6.10
C THR A 201 16.86 -0.40 5.29
N VAL A 202 16.32 -1.57 5.65
CA VAL A 202 15.08 -2.09 5.06
C VAL A 202 13.88 -1.46 5.75
N SER A 203 12.88 -1.03 4.97
CA SER A 203 11.62 -0.49 5.50
C SER A 203 10.88 -1.54 6.32
N THR A 204 10.40 -1.13 7.48
CA THR A 204 9.54 -1.95 8.34
C THR A 204 8.05 -1.71 8.11
N ARG A 205 7.68 -0.73 7.28
CA ARG A 205 6.28 -0.37 7.03
C ARG A 205 5.47 -1.54 6.46
N PHE A 206 6.05 -2.30 5.54
CA PHE A 206 5.52 -3.57 5.06
C PHE A 206 6.44 -4.72 5.51
N SER A 207 6.44 -5.00 6.79
CA SER A 207 7.09 -6.19 7.36
C SER A 207 6.16 -7.39 7.30
N LYS A 208 6.70 -8.59 7.56
CA LYS A 208 5.89 -9.80 7.76
C LYS A 208 4.87 -9.55 8.87
N LEU A 209 3.61 -9.85 8.60
CA LEU A 209 2.56 -9.66 9.58
C LEU A 209 2.73 -10.61 10.77
N THR A 210 2.42 -10.10 11.96
CA THR A 210 2.43 -10.89 13.20
C THR A 210 1.26 -11.87 13.20
N ALA A 211 1.52 -13.13 13.53
CA ALA A 211 0.47 -14.13 13.68
C ALA A 211 -0.42 -13.82 14.89
N PRO A 212 -1.73 -14.06 14.81
CA PRO A 212 -2.59 -13.99 15.98
C PRO A 212 -2.16 -15.01 17.02
N SER A 213 -2.37 -14.72 18.30
CA SER A 213 -2.02 -15.61 19.40
C SER A 213 -3.25 -16.01 20.21
N ASN A 214 -3.12 -17.05 21.03
CA ASN A 214 -4.18 -17.50 21.94
C ASN A 214 -5.51 -17.83 21.22
N LEU A 215 -5.41 -18.45 20.03
CA LEU A 215 -6.59 -18.88 19.28
C LEU A 215 -7.35 -19.96 20.07
N LYS A 216 -8.61 -19.70 20.29
CA LYS A 216 -9.56 -20.61 20.96
C LYS A 216 -10.75 -20.88 20.06
N ALA A 217 -11.29 -22.07 20.16
CA ALA A 217 -12.52 -22.46 19.49
C ALA A 217 -13.54 -22.94 20.53
N ASN A 218 -14.69 -22.30 20.55
CA ASN A 218 -15.83 -22.73 21.34
C ASN A 218 -16.86 -23.37 20.40
N TYR A 219 -16.94 -24.71 20.48
CA TYR A 219 -17.85 -25.49 19.68
C TYR A 219 -19.14 -25.74 20.44
N VAL A 220 -20.26 -25.39 19.84
CA VAL A 220 -21.59 -25.67 20.37
C VAL A 220 -22.10 -26.97 19.72
N ALA A 221 -21.99 -28.06 20.46
CA ALA A 221 -22.42 -29.37 19.97
C ALA A 221 -23.90 -29.33 19.56
N GLY A 222 -24.19 -29.88 18.40
CA GLY A 222 -25.54 -29.94 17.84
C GLY A 222 -26.04 -28.70 17.11
N THR A 223 -25.27 -27.61 17.09
CA THR A 223 -25.68 -26.38 16.38
C THR A 223 -24.85 -26.10 15.13
N ASN A 224 -23.82 -26.87 14.83
CA ASN A 224 -22.84 -26.59 13.77
C ASN A 224 -22.15 -25.21 13.89
N LEU A 225 -22.13 -24.63 15.09
CA LEU A 225 -21.56 -23.33 15.39
C LEU A 225 -20.24 -23.49 16.11
N VAL A 226 -19.18 -22.84 15.57
CA VAL A 226 -17.89 -22.70 16.23
C VAL A 226 -17.54 -21.23 16.32
N THR A 227 -17.41 -20.71 17.53
CA THR A 227 -16.91 -19.36 17.75
C THR A 227 -15.40 -19.41 17.98
N LEU A 228 -14.66 -18.80 17.09
CA LEU A 228 -13.21 -18.60 17.19
C LEU A 228 -12.93 -17.24 17.85
N THR A 229 -11.97 -17.21 18.75
CA THR A 229 -11.47 -15.98 19.38
C THR A 229 -9.97 -16.04 19.50
N TRP A 230 -9.29 -14.89 19.38
CA TRP A 230 -7.83 -14.77 19.50
C TRP A 230 -7.43 -13.41 20.06
N ASN A 231 -6.17 -13.26 20.43
CA ASN A 231 -5.67 -11.95 20.83
C ASN A 231 -5.57 -11.05 19.60
N GLU A 232 -6.02 -9.82 19.73
CA GLU A 232 -5.93 -8.81 18.69
C GLU A 232 -4.45 -8.52 18.35
N VAL A 233 -4.16 -8.45 17.04
CA VAL A 233 -2.86 -8.02 16.52
C VAL A 233 -2.97 -6.53 16.21
N PRO A 234 -2.02 -5.69 16.65
CA PRO A 234 -2.02 -4.26 16.33
C PRO A 234 -2.08 -4.02 14.83
N THR A 235 -2.87 -3.02 14.43
CA THR A 235 -2.95 -2.60 13.03
C THR A 235 -1.58 -2.16 12.52
N PRO A 236 -1.07 -2.75 11.42
CA PRO A 236 0.24 -2.38 10.87
C PRO A 236 0.30 -0.92 10.41
N ASP A 237 1.47 -0.31 10.56
CA ASP A 237 1.74 1.09 10.18
C ASP A 237 1.30 1.42 8.75
N ALA A 238 1.48 0.48 7.83
CA ALA A 238 1.10 0.62 6.42
C ALA A 238 -0.35 1.05 6.20
N VAL A 239 -1.27 0.67 7.11
CA VAL A 239 -2.72 0.93 7.02
C VAL A 239 -3.30 1.57 8.28
N SER A 240 -2.48 1.90 9.26
CA SER A 240 -2.89 2.61 10.49
C SER A 240 -3.12 4.08 10.17
N ASP A 241 -4.37 4.55 10.27
CA ASP A 241 -4.71 5.95 10.00
C ASP A 241 -3.92 6.92 10.89
N SER A 242 -3.79 6.63 12.18
CA SER A 242 -3.06 7.49 13.11
C SER A 242 -1.56 7.56 12.81
N TRP A 243 -0.97 6.44 12.43
CA TRP A 243 0.44 6.40 12.05
C TRP A 243 0.66 7.17 10.72
N LEU A 244 -0.19 6.93 9.72
CA LEU A 244 -0.09 7.59 8.42
C LEU A 244 -0.27 9.11 8.55
N ASP A 245 -1.25 9.57 9.31
CA ASP A 245 -1.50 10.99 9.54
C ASP A 245 -0.27 11.68 10.16
N ASN A 246 0.35 11.07 11.18
CA ASN A 246 1.56 11.59 11.81
C ASN A 246 2.75 11.56 10.85
N TYR A 247 2.99 10.43 10.19
CA TYR A 247 4.11 10.24 9.28
C TYR A 247 4.11 11.26 8.14
N PHE A 248 2.96 11.44 7.45
CA PHE A 248 2.87 12.39 6.35
C PHE A 248 2.98 13.84 6.83
N LYS A 249 2.42 14.17 7.99
CA LYS A 249 2.54 15.51 8.58
C LYS A 249 3.99 15.86 8.89
N GLU A 250 4.76 14.95 9.46
CA GLU A 250 6.15 15.17 9.81
C GLU A 250 7.08 15.25 8.59
N ASN A 251 6.80 14.47 7.56
CA ASN A 251 7.74 14.28 6.45
C ASN A 251 7.40 15.08 5.18
N TYR A 252 6.17 15.57 5.01
CA TYR A 252 5.74 16.21 3.77
C TYR A 252 5.27 17.67 3.91
N GLY A 253 5.25 18.24 5.11
CA GLY A 253 4.94 19.64 5.36
C GLY A 253 3.62 20.07 4.71
N VAL A 254 3.67 21.14 3.91
CA VAL A 254 2.48 21.67 3.21
C VAL A 254 1.83 20.72 2.20
N TRP A 255 2.51 19.66 1.82
CA TRP A 255 2.02 18.64 0.89
C TRP A 255 1.43 17.41 1.59
N ALA A 256 1.50 17.36 2.93
CA ALA A 256 1.12 16.20 3.74
C ALA A 256 -0.30 15.71 3.41
N GLU A 257 -1.27 16.61 3.43
CA GLU A 257 -2.69 16.29 3.20
C GLU A 257 -2.93 15.67 1.82
N LYS A 258 -2.29 16.22 0.79
CA LYS A 258 -2.39 15.71 -0.58
C LYS A 258 -1.80 14.31 -0.73
N TYR A 259 -0.62 14.06 -0.18
CA TYR A 259 0.04 12.76 -0.28
C TYR A 259 -0.63 11.70 0.60
N LEU A 260 -1.07 12.09 1.80
CA LEU A 260 -1.88 11.26 2.68
C LEU A 260 -3.18 10.81 2.00
N GLY A 261 -3.90 11.74 1.35
CA GLY A 261 -5.11 11.41 0.61
C GLY A 261 -4.87 10.35 -0.48
N LYS A 262 -3.80 10.52 -1.26
CA LYS A 262 -3.40 9.53 -2.27
C LYS A 262 -3.00 8.18 -1.66
N ARG A 263 -2.33 8.18 -0.50
CA ARG A 263 -1.96 6.96 0.20
C ARG A 263 -3.20 6.23 0.71
N LYS A 264 -4.16 6.92 1.30
CA LYS A 264 -5.42 6.31 1.77
C LYS A 264 -6.23 5.74 0.60
N GLU A 265 -6.29 6.44 -0.52
CA GLU A 265 -6.93 5.95 -1.75
C GLU A 265 -6.23 4.67 -2.27
N TYR A 266 -4.91 4.68 -2.31
CA TYR A 266 -4.10 3.51 -2.67
C TYR A 266 -4.35 2.34 -1.71
N ASN A 267 -4.32 2.57 -0.39
CA ASN A 267 -4.58 1.54 0.60
C ASN A 267 -5.97 0.92 0.40
N ASN A 268 -7.01 1.74 0.21
CA ASN A 268 -8.37 1.26 0.00
C ASN A 268 -8.53 0.41 -1.27
N SER A 269 -7.80 0.74 -2.34
CA SER A 269 -7.94 0.06 -3.64
C SER A 269 -6.98 -1.13 -3.83
N THR A 270 -5.84 -1.14 -3.14
CA THR A 270 -4.74 -2.09 -3.42
C THR A 270 -4.33 -2.93 -2.23
N ILE A 271 -4.33 -2.36 -1.02
CA ILE A 271 -3.94 -3.09 0.20
C ILE A 271 -5.17 -3.68 0.87
N GLY A 272 -6.22 -2.91 1.01
CA GLY A 272 -7.42 -3.25 1.75
C GLY A 272 -7.26 -3.05 3.26
N THR A 273 -8.27 -3.53 4.00
CA THR A 273 -8.33 -3.45 5.45
C THR A 273 -7.50 -4.56 6.09
N PHE A 274 -6.79 -4.26 7.17
CA PHE A 274 -6.14 -5.28 8.00
C PHE A 274 -7.18 -6.12 8.72
N GLY A 275 -6.92 -7.42 8.83
CA GLY A 275 -7.79 -8.37 9.51
C GLY A 275 -7.23 -9.78 9.44
N TYR A 276 -8.12 -10.76 9.43
CA TYR A 276 -7.76 -12.16 9.61
C TYR A 276 -8.47 -13.04 8.58
N ASP A 277 -7.71 -13.88 7.90
CA ASP A 277 -8.24 -14.98 7.09
C ASP A 277 -8.44 -16.22 7.95
N ILE A 278 -9.57 -16.83 7.83
CA ILE A 278 -9.95 -18.02 8.57
C ILE A 278 -10.04 -19.21 7.62
N TYR A 279 -9.43 -20.31 8.04
CA TYR A 279 -9.40 -21.57 7.31
C TYR A 279 -9.87 -22.71 8.19
N VAL A 280 -10.48 -23.72 7.58
CA VAL A 280 -10.89 -24.96 8.22
C VAL A 280 -10.27 -26.16 7.50
N ASN A 281 -9.80 -27.15 8.27
CA ASN A 281 -9.33 -28.44 7.78
C ASN A 281 -10.14 -29.56 8.44
N ASN A 282 -10.93 -30.26 7.64
CA ASN A 282 -11.75 -31.42 8.01
C ASN A 282 -11.12 -32.74 7.53
N GLY A 283 -9.77 -32.76 7.35
CA GLY A 283 -9.05 -33.95 6.89
C GLY A 283 -8.56 -33.89 5.43
N SER A 284 -9.04 -32.94 4.61
CA SER A 284 -8.68 -32.80 3.19
C SER A 284 -7.80 -31.58 2.90
N GLY A 285 -7.21 -30.95 3.92
CA GLY A 285 -6.43 -29.73 3.80
C GLY A 285 -7.22 -28.48 4.24
N TYR A 286 -6.52 -27.34 4.27
CA TYR A 286 -7.10 -26.07 4.69
C TYR A 286 -7.92 -25.42 3.58
N ASN A 287 -9.19 -25.16 3.86
CA ASN A 287 -10.11 -24.42 3.00
C ASN A 287 -10.40 -23.06 3.64
N TYR A 288 -10.32 -22.00 2.82
CA TYR A 288 -10.69 -20.65 3.24
C TYR A 288 -12.20 -20.57 3.52
N VAL A 289 -12.59 -19.99 4.68
CA VAL A 289 -13.99 -19.90 5.09
C VAL A 289 -14.45 -18.47 5.38
N GLY A 290 -13.56 -17.50 5.45
CA GLY A 290 -13.96 -16.13 5.63
C GLY A 290 -12.84 -15.19 6.08
N PHE A 291 -13.19 -13.90 6.15
CA PHE A 291 -12.33 -12.81 6.61
C PHE A 291 -13.04 -12.07 7.75
N SER A 292 -12.28 -11.70 8.79
CA SER A 292 -12.78 -10.89 9.91
C SER A 292 -11.87 -9.70 10.16
N THR A 293 -12.45 -8.54 10.46
CA THR A 293 -11.71 -7.35 10.92
C THR A 293 -11.62 -7.26 12.44
N SER A 294 -12.26 -8.18 13.16
CA SER A 294 -12.22 -8.30 14.61
C SER A 294 -11.52 -9.59 15.03
N SER A 295 -11.09 -9.68 16.29
CA SER A 295 -10.44 -10.85 16.86
C SER A 295 -11.40 -12.01 17.20
N THR A 296 -12.50 -12.11 16.47
CA THR A 296 -13.50 -13.19 16.59
C THR A 296 -14.08 -13.53 15.22
N TYR A 297 -14.52 -14.79 15.09
CA TYR A 297 -15.21 -15.27 13.88
C TYR A 297 -16.16 -16.41 14.26
N THR A 298 -17.36 -16.41 13.70
CA THR A 298 -18.32 -17.51 13.86
C THR A 298 -18.35 -18.34 12.59
N TYR A 299 -17.91 -19.57 12.70
CA TYR A 299 -17.99 -20.56 11.64
C TYR A 299 -19.29 -21.35 11.77
N THR A 300 -20.01 -21.49 10.65
CA THR A 300 -21.22 -22.30 10.53
C THR A 300 -20.94 -23.43 9.55
N GLY A 301 -20.77 -24.64 10.04
CA GLY A 301 -20.51 -25.79 9.19
C GLY A 301 -20.44 -27.08 9.99
N THR A 302 -20.68 -28.20 9.30
CA THR A 302 -20.67 -29.52 9.94
C THR A 302 -19.29 -29.85 10.47
N ILE A 303 -19.19 -30.17 11.75
CA ILE A 303 -18.01 -30.66 12.42
C ILE A 303 -18.08 -32.17 12.48
N THR A 304 -17.20 -32.85 11.73
CA THR A 304 -17.13 -34.32 11.70
C THR A 304 -15.74 -34.75 12.16
N GLY A 305 -15.67 -35.50 13.26
CA GLY A 305 -14.38 -35.98 13.78
C GLY A 305 -13.47 -34.86 14.28
N SER A 306 -12.20 -34.91 13.92
CA SER A 306 -11.20 -33.88 14.28
C SER A 306 -11.20 -32.78 13.22
N THR A 307 -11.50 -31.55 13.62
CA THR A 307 -11.50 -30.37 12.77
C THR A 307 -10.51 -29.34 13.29
N THR A 308 -9.61 -28.89 12.42
CA THR A 308 -8.59 -27.88 12.77
C THR A 308 -8.93 -26.55 12.08
N PHE A 309 -9.02 -25.49 12.87
CA PHE A 309 -9.11 -24.13 12.36
C PHE A 309 -7.74 -23.48 12.35
N MET A 310 -7.48 -22.63 11.36
CA MET A 310 -6.29 -21.81 11.27
C MET A 310 -6.69 -20.36 11.02
N VAL A 311 -6.05 -19.44 11.73
CA VAL A 311 -6.23 -18.00 11.57
C VAL A 311 -4.91 -17.37 11.23
N LYS A 312 -4.90 -16.52 10.19
CA LYS A 312 -3.73 -15.75 9.74
C LYS A 312 -4.08 -14.26 9.71
N SER A 313 -3.20 -13.41 10.21
CA SER A 313 -3.28 -11.98 9.95
C SER A 313 -2.99 -11.70 8.47
N THR A 314 -3.75 -10.82 7.84
CA THR A 314 -3.60 -10.47 6.42
C THR A 314 -4.30 -9.13 6.11
N TYR A 315 -4.15 -8.67 4.88
CA TYR A 315 -4.97 -7.57 4.34
C TYR A 315 -6.10 -8.14 3.48
N SER A 316 -7.22 -7.43 3.38
CA SER A 316 -8.39 -7.92 2.63
C SER A 316 -8.14 -8.04 1.11
N ILE A 317 -7.22 -7.25 0.55
CA ILE A 317 -6.86 -7.25 -0.87
C ILE A 317 -5.45 -7.79 -1.07
N PHE A 318 -4.43 -7.24 -0.42
CA PHE A 318 -3.02 -7.63 -0.56
C PHE A 318 -2.71 -8.90 0.23
N LYS A 319 -3.15 -10.06 -0.30
CA LYS A 319 -3.05 -11.36 0.35
C LYS A 319 -1.63 -11.97 0.39
N SER A 320 -0.69 -11.46 -0.40
CA SER A 320 0.68 -11.98 -0.45
C SER A 320 1.46 -11.69 0.83
N ASN A 321 1.08 -10.68 1.62
CA ASN A 321 1.60 -10.49 2.96
C ASN A 321 0.61 -11.05 3.99
N ALA A 322 0.77 -12.33 4.32
CA ALA A 322 0.02 -12.98 5.39
C ALA A 322 0.98 -13.53 6.45
N SER A 323 0.53 -13.55 7.70
CA SER A 323 1.29 -14.15 8.80
C SER A 323 1.38 -15.66 8.68
N GLU A 324 2.20 -16.26 9.53
CA GLU A 324 2.04 -17.68 9.85
C GLU A 324 0.64 -17.95 10.43
N GLY A 325 0.18 -19.18 10.25
CA GLY A 325 -1.13 -19.59 10.74
C GLY A 325 -1.07 -20.04 12.19
N THR A 326 -1.94 -19.52 13.02
CA THR A 326 -2.19 -20.07 14.36
C THR A 326 -3.34 -21.04 14.29
N THR A 327 -3.22 -22.19 14.90
CA THR A 327 -4.18 -23.28 14.76
C THR A 327 -4.82 -23.67 16.08
N VAL A 328 -6.06 -24.16 16.02
CA VAL A 328 -6.75 -24.83 17.11
C VAL A 328 -7.55 -25.99 16.55
N THR A 329 -7.46 -27.13 17.24
CA THR A 329 -8.21 -28.33 16.85
C THR A 329 -9.34 -28.60 17.83
N ILE A 330 -10.51 -28.85 17.29
CA ILE A 330 -11.65 -29.39 18.05
C ILE A 330 -11.91 -30.81 17.56
N SER A 331 -12.31 -31.65 18.49
CA SER A 331 -12.80 -33.00 18.16
C SER A 331 -14.30 -32.98 18.34
N ALA A 332 -15.05 -33.40 17.33
CA ALA A 332 -16.40 -33.87 17.55
C ALA A 332 -16.26 -35.12 18.39
N VAL A 333 -16.35 -34.97 19.69
CA VAL A 333 -16.46 -36.14 20.55
C VAL A 333 -17.78 -36.79 20.19
N ASN A 334 -17.74 -37.96 19.61
CA ASN A 334 -18.90 -38.84 19.56
C ASN A 334 -19.19 -39.37 20.95
N ASP A 335 -19.32 -38.46 21.93
CA ASP A 335 -20.07 -38.73 23.12
C ASP A 335 -21.54 -38.62 22.69
N ASN A 336 -22.01 -39.68 22.05
CA ASN A 336 -23.44 -39.84 21.80
C ASN A 336 -24.05 -40.40 23.10
N PRO A 337 -24.35 -39.51 24.10
CA PRO A 337 -24.97 -39.99 25.32
C PRO A 337 -26.35 -40.45 24.94
N GLU A 338 -26.75 -41.58 25.41
CA GLU A 338 -28.16 -41.97 25.40
C GLU A 338 -28.97 -40.88 26.09
N SER A 339 -30.18 -40.58 25.62
CA SER A 339 -30.97 -39.45 26.15
C SER A 339 -31.36 -39.61 27.64
N SER A 340 -31.18 -40.80 28.20
CA SER A 340 -31.44 -41.14 29.61
C SER A 340 -30.37 -40.61 30.58
N ASP A 341 -29.16 -40.21 30.06
CA ASP A 341 -28.02 -39.89 30.92
C ASP A 341 -27.80 -38.38 31.08
N PHE A 342 -28.64 -37.58 30.41
CA PHE A 342 -28.55 -36.11 30.37
C PHE A 342 -29.56 -35.51 31.36
N GLU A 343 -29.07 -35.12 32.52
CA GLU A 343 -29.91 -34.47 33.57
C GLU A 343 -29.62 -32.98 33.63
N THR A 344 -30.69 -32.21 33.80
CA THR A 344 -30.63 -30.76 33.99
C THR A 344 -31.48 -30.32 35.16
N VAL A 345 -30.89 -29.49 36.00
CA VAL A 345 -31.59 -28.86 37.11
C VAL A 345 -31.33 -27.36 37.15
N LEU A 346 -32.25 -26.62 37.74
CA LEU A 346 -32.11 -25.19 37.90
C LEU A 346 -30.87 -24.86 38.73
N ASN A 347 -29.97 -24.03 38.22
CA ASN A 347 -28.84 -23.53 39.01
C ASN A 347 -29.30 -22.29 39.80
N GLY A 348 -29.16 -22.33 41.10
CA GLY A 348 -29.74 -21.34 42.02
C GLY A 348 -31.24 -21.54 42.30
N VAL A 349 -31.90 -20.51 42.78
CA VAL A 349 -33.31 -20.57 43.24
C VAL A 349 -34.24 -19.89 42.24
N SER A 350 -35.50 -20.32 42.24
CA SER A 350 -36.62 -19.64 41.59
C SER A 350 -37.19 -18.57 42.52
N GLY A 351 -37.80 -17.52 41.96
CA GLY A 351 -38.43 -16.45 42.74
C GLY A 351 -37.49 -15.34 43.21
N MET A 352 -36.28 -15.28 42.68
CA MET A 352 -35.37 -14.10 42.83
C MET A 352 -35.93 -12.88 42.07
N THR A 353 -35.50 -11.69 42.48
CA THR A 353 -35.87 -10.47 41.76
C THR A 353 -35.12 -10.38 40.42
N VAL A 354 -35.57 -9.51 39.52
CA VAL A 354 -34.87 -9.24 38.25
C VAL A 354 -33.43 -8.82 38.48
N ALA A 355 -33.17 -7.93 39.43
CA ALA A 355 -31.82 -7.49 39.74
C ALA A 355 -30.93 -8.61 40.34
N GLU A 356 -31.46 -9.44 41.19
CA GLU A 356 -30.76 -10.61 41.71
C GLU A 356 -30.43 -11.62 40.59
N TYR A 357 -31.33 -11.81 39.64
CA TYR A 357 -31.10 -12.67 38.49
C TYR A 357 -29.94 -12.14 37.61
N TYR A 358 -29.90 -10.85 37.28
CA TYR A 358 -28.79 -10.27 36.51
C TYR A 358 -27.45 -10.43 37.25
N LYS A 359 -27.39 -10.22 38.54
CA LYS A 359 -26.17 -10.47 39.34
C LYS A 359 -25.79 -11.96 39.31
N PHE A 360 -26.78 -12.84 39.42
CA PHE A 360 -26.55 -14.29 39.39
C PHE A 360 -25.98 -14.75 38.06
N ILE A 361 -26.63 -14.37 36.93
CA ILE A 361 -26.25 -14.88 35.60
C ILE A 361 -24.92 -14.34 35.08
N ASN A 362 -24.43 -13.22 35.61
CA ASN A 362 -23.10 -12.69 35.29
C ASN A 362 -21.95 -13.64 35.67
N ASN A 363 -22.18 -14.47 36.70
CA ASN A 363 -21.14 -15.37 37.22
C ASN A 363 -21.55 -16.86 37.22
N ASN A 364 -22.76 -17.17 36.81
CA ASN A 364 -23.32 -18.51 36.89
C ASN A 364 -24.05 -18.89 35.60
N LYS A 365 -24.05 -20.17 35.27
CA LYS A 365 -24.95 -20.73 34.25
C LYS A 365 -26.37 -20.85 34.76
N PRO A 366 -27.40 -20.73 33.90
CA PRO A 366 -28.79 -20.81 34.33
C PRO A 366 -29.22 -22.19 34.85
N LEU A 367 -28.56 -23.23 34.35
CA LEU A 367 -28.81 -24.63 34.70
C LEU A 367 -27.51 -25.33 35.10
N LYS A 368 -27.61 -26.30 36.02
CA LYS A 368 -26.62 -27.37 36.18
C LYS A 368 -26.94 -28.51 35.24
N VAL A 369 -25.91 -29.01 34.56
CA VAL A 369 -26.05 -30.09 33.59
C VAL A 369 -25.10 -31.21 33.97
N THR A 370 -25.64 -32.40 34.14
CA THR A 370 -24.85 -33.61 34.39
C THR A 370 -25.06 -34.63 33.27
N LEU A 371 -24.02 -35.33 32.92
CA LEU A 371 -24.02 -36.43 31.96
C LEU A 371 -23.34 -37.62 32.62
N ASN A 372 -24.10 -38.73 32.76
CA ASN A 372 -23.64 -39.93 33.47
C ASN A 372 -23.08 -39.60 34.87
N GLY A 373 -23.76 -38.69 35.60
CA GLY A 373 -23.36 -38.25 36.94
C GLY A 373 -22.16 -37.29 36.98
N LYS A 374 -21.57 -36.91 35.83
CA LYS A 374 -20.48 -35.96 35.75
C LYS A 374 -21.00 -34.58 35.38
N ASP A 375 -20.61 -33.55 36.14
CA ASP A 375 -20.93 -32.16 35.84
C ASP A 375 -20.29 -31.70 34.52
N ILE A 376 -21.12 -31.27 33.58
CA ILE A 376 -20.73 -30.73 32.27
C ILE A 376 -21.28 -29.32 32.04
N SER A 377 -21.74 -28.63 33.11
CA SER A 377 -22.35 -27.30 33.00
C SER A 377 -21.51 -26.28 32.23
N ASP A 378 -20.20 -26.33 32.37
CA ASP A 378 -19.28 -25.43 31.64
C ASP A 378 -19.09 -25.80 30.16
N LYS A 379 -19.51 -27.02 29.78
CA LYS A 379 -19.40 -27.52 28.40
C LYS A 379 -20.71 -27.41 27.64
N ALA A 380 -21.83 -27.22 28.36
CA ALA A 380 -23.15 -27.03 27.79
C ALA A 380 -23.38 -25.59 27.37
N THR A 381 -24.19 -25.40 26.33
CA THR A 381 -24.74 -24.10 25.97
C THR A 381 -26.16 -23.96 26.41
N TYR A 382 -26.62 -22.72 26.54
CA TYR A 382 -27.92 -22.45 27.14
C TYR A 382 -28.70 -21.47 26.28
N THR A 383 -30.01 -21.72 26.13
CA THR A 383 -30.95 -20.72 25.65
C THR A 383 -31.88 -20.34 26.78
N THR A 384 -32.25 -19.08 26.82
CA THR A 384 -33.25 -18.56 27.75
C THR A 384 -34.22 -17.71 26.96
N THR A 385 -35.48 -18.05 27.02
CA THR A 385 -36.58 -17.20 26.56
C THR A 385 -37.33 -16.68 27.76
N CYS A 386 -38.01 -15.55 27.64
CA CYS A 386 -38.76 -14.97 28.72
C CYS A 386 -40.16 -14.60 28.26
N ILE A 387 -41.10 -14.69 29.19
CA ILE A 387 -42.46 -14.18 29.06
C ILE A 387 -42.84 -13.40 30.33
N GLU A 388 -43.63 -12.36 30.19
CA GLU A 388 -44.23 -11.68 31.33
C GLU A 388 -45.29 -12.57 31.98
N GLU A 389 -45.18 -12.71 33.29
CA GLU A 389 -46.08 -13.65 34.02
C GLU A 389 -47.55 -13.26 33.93
N LEU A 390 -47.84 -11.96 33.88
CA LEU A 390 -49.20 -11.43 33.89
C LEU A 390 -49.85 -11.39 32.51
N THR A 391 -49.08 -11.01 31.48
CA THR A 391 -49.61 -10.80 30.12
C THR A 391 -49.41 -12.00 29.20
N GLY A 392 -48.41 -12.85 29.50
CA GLY A 392 -47.98 -13.95 28.65
C GLY A 392 -47.20 -13.50 27.40
N GLU A 393 -46.87 -12.22 27.29
CA GLU A 393 -46.12 -11.67 26.14
C GLU A 393 -44.64 -12.02 26.24
N GLU A 394 -44.02 -12.24 25.08
CA GLU A 394 -42.58 -12.48 24.99
C GLU A 394 -41.78 -11.23 25.37
N CYS A 395 -40.70 -11.41 26.11
CA CYS A 395 -39.83 -10.34 26.56
C CYS A 395 -38.37 -10.54 26.15
N ASN A 396 -37.58 -9.47 26.21
CA ASN A 396 -36.14 -9.56 25.98
C ASN A 396 -35.43 -9.82 27.33
N VAL A 397 -34.78 -10.98 27.44
CA VAL A 397 -34.03 -11.41 28.64
C VAL A 397 -32.94 -10.42 29.08
N THR A 398 -32.40 -9.62 28.15
CA THR A 398 -31.32 -8.67 28.45
C THR A 398 -31.82 -7.29 28.90
N SER A 399 -33.12 -7.04 28.82
CA SER A 399 -33.74 -5.74 29.16
C SER A 399 -35.06 -5.88 29.90
N MET A 400 -35.14 -6.82 30.86
CA MET A 400 -36.30 -7.01 31.70
C MET A 400 -36.49 -5.84 32.67
N ASP A 401 -37.71 -5.37 32.79
CA ASP A 401 -38.09 -4.31 33.71
C ASP A 401 -38.20 -4.85 35.16
N CYS A 402 -37.66 -4.12 36.10
CA CYS A 402 -37.74 -4.48 37.52
C CYS A 402 -39.14 -4.39 38.13
N THR A 403 -40.11 -3.78 37.47
CA THR A 403 -41.49 -3.63 37.98
C THR A 403 -42.41 -4.78 37.63
N THR A 404 -41.95 -5.69 36.78
CA THR A 404 -42.71 -6.80 36.22
C THR A 404 -42.15 -8.15 36.69
N SER A 405 -43.02 -9.15 36.88
CA SER A 405 -42.64 -10.54 37.14
C SER A 405 -42.53 -11.32 35.84
N TYR A 406 -41.57 -12.22 35.76
CA TYR A 406 -41.27 -12.97 34.54
C TYR A 406 -41.15 -14.46 34.76
N ILE A 407 -41.46 -15.23 33.71
CA ILE A 407 -41.17 -16.67 33.64
C ILE A 407 -40.05 -16.84 32.61
N LEU A 408 -38.90 -17.31 33.05
CA LEU A 408 -37.78 -17.66 32.20
C LEU A 408 -37.80 -19.14 31.86
N ASN A 409 -37.71 -19.47 30.57
CA ASN A 409 -37.65 -20.85 30.08
C ASN A 409 -36.19 -21.12 29.65
N HIS A 410 -35.48 -21.95 30.41
CA HIS A 410 -34.12 -22.33 30.15
C HIS A 410 -34.05 -23.69 29.47
N LYS A 411 -33.22 -23.83 28.46
CA LYS A 411 -32.81 -25.11 27.88
C LYS A 411 -31.28 -25.18 27.82
N ALA A 412 -30.74 -26.34 28.09
CA ALA A 412 -29.33 -26.64 27.88
C ALA A 412 -29.19 -27.52 26.63
N PHE A 413 -28.06 -27.33 25.95
CA PHE A 413 -27.68 -28.10 24.76
C PHE A 413 -26.28 -28.64 24.95
N TYR A 414 -26.10 -29.91 24.63
CA TYR A 414 -24.81 -30.56 24.62
C TYR A 414 -24.77 -31.70 23.59
N ASN A 415 -23.78 -31.71 22.71
CA ASN A 415 -23.60 -32.75 21.69
C ASN A 415 -24.86 -33.06 20.86
N GLY A 416 -25.57 -32.02 20.40
CA GLY A 416 -26.76 -32.18 19.56
C GLY A 416 -28.06 -32.59 20.31
N LYS A 417 -27.99 -32.74 21.61
CA LYS A 417 -29.17 -33.01 22.48
C LYS A 417 -29.55 -31.78 23.27
N SER A 418 -30.83 -31.59 23.51
CA SER A 418 -31.33 -30.51 24.36
C SER A 418 -32.05 -31.10 25.58
N SER A 419 -31.93 -30.39 26.71
CA SER A 419 -32.77 -30.68 27.88
C SER A 419 -34.24 -30.42 27.59
N GLY A 420 -35.10 -30.92 28.44
CA GLY A 420 -36.42 -30.36 28.63
C GLY A 420 -36.33 -28.88 29.02
N THR A 421 -37.44 -28.15 28.89
CA THR A 421 -37.54 -26.77 29.35
C THR A 421 -37.62 -26.75 30.89
N ILE A 422 -36.72 -25.97 31.52
CA ILE A 422 -36.72 -25.75 32.97
C ILE A 422 -37.11 -24.30 33.23
N GLN A 423 -38.14 -24.10 34.02
CA GLN A 423 -38.68 -22.78 34.30
C GLN A 423 -38.08 -22.17 35.57
N ARG A 424 -37.81 -20.86 35.49
CA ARG A 424 -37.50 -20.00 36.62
C ARG A 424 -38.47 -18.84 36.64
N THR A 425 -39.10 -18.62 37.79
CA THR A 425 -39.88 -17.39 37.99
C THR A 425 -39.01 -16.29 38.59
N LEU A 426 -39.20 -15.09 38.10
CA LEU A 426 -38.61 -13.87 38.67
C LEU A 426 -39.72 -13.00 39.20
N LYS A 427 -39.51 -12.42 40.39
CA LYS A 427 -40.41 -11.43 40.97
C LYS A 427 -40.01 -10.02 40.55
N ALA A 428 -41.01 -9.14 40.46
CA ALA A 428 -40.74 -7.72 40.38
C ALA A 428 -39.85 -7.30 41.56
N GLY A 429 -38.82 -6.49 41.25
CA GLY A 429 -37.86 -5.97 42.22
C GLY A 429 -36.51 -5.62 41.58
N CYS A 430 -36.00 -4.46 41.94
CA CYS A 430 -34.67 -3.98 41.56
C CYS A 430 -33.65 -4.35 42.67
#